data_5d91f80e9f61a11ea1e27d96fde4cd61
#
_entry.id   5d91f80e9f61a11ea1e27d96fde4cd61
#
_cell.length_a   1.000
_cell.length_b   1.000
_cell.length_c   1.000
_cell.angle_alpha   90.00
_cell.angle_beta   90.00
_cell.angle_gamma   90.00
#
_symmetry.space_group_name_H-M   'P 1'
#
loop_
_entity.id
_entity.type
_entity.pdbx_description
1 polymer ?
#
loop_
_entity_poly.entity_id
_entity_poly.type
_entity_poly.pdbx_seq_one_letter_code
_entity_poly.pdbx_strand_id
1 'polypeptide(L)'
;MCLEKVVEPGEIGVCDDEALPDKRVLIHHKLQPQRKWSNISHADKRVIKDLKEKNYICLSSDKGTEFCVIQQDTYTQVALAHLNDSSTYQNVPRMSAKTVENKVNSTWKNVCLQNEIPSFVRKSFIAANTDLPRFYHLIKTHKTGPVIKIRPIVSNTNGPTQRLSWLLANALKPLLKDVPAHRENSLDLIKCIQAGDFTTNKTLPYPCSLDVISL
;
A
#
# COMPACT_ATOMS: atom_id res chain seq x y z
N MET A 1 -18.82 14.72 1.24
CA MET A 1 -18.55 15.29 2.58
C MET A 1 -19.72 14.87 3.47
N CYS A 2 -19.66 13.66 4.03
CA CYS A 2 -20.66 13.15 4.99
C CYS A 2 -20.09 13.34 6.39
N LEU A 3 -20.76 14.15 7.17
CA LEU A 3 -20.48 14.34 8.59
C LEU A 3 -21.11 13.15 9.34
N GLU A 4 -20.29 12.33 9.97
CA GLU A 4 -20.74 11.39 10.98
C GLU A 4 -21.15 12.19 12.23
N LYS A 5 -22.41 12.07 12.60
CA LYS A 5 -22.89 12.52 13.92
C LYS A 5 -22.51 11.45 14.94
N VAL A 6 -21.58 11.78 15.81
CA VAL A 6 -21.33 11.06 17.06
C VAL A 6 -22.51 11.34 17.98
N VAL A 7 -23.24 10.29 18.37
CA VAL A 7 -24.29 10.37 19.41
C VAL A 7 -23.63 10.05 20.74
N GLU A 8 -23.60 11.02 21.64
CA GLU A 8 -23.17 10.89 23.04
C GLU A 8 -24.10 9.95 23.82
N PRO A 9 -23.59 9.11 24.73
CA PRO A 9 -24.41 8.23 25.57
C PRO A 9 -24.89 8.98 26.81
N GLY A 10 -26.19 9.27 26.87
CA GLY A 10 -26.79 9.75 28.10
C GLY A 10 -28.08 10.50 27.87
N GLU A 11 -29.18 9.73 27.80
CA GLU A 11 -30.50 10.12 28.37
C GLU A 11 -31.44 8.92 28.16
N ILE A 12 -31.60 8.12 29.22
CA ILE A 12 -32.66 7.10 29.30
C ILE A 12 -33.93 7.87 29.71
N GLY A 13 -34.67 8.31 28.70
CA GLY A 13 -36.06 8.71 28.89
C GLY A 13 -36.91 7.45 29.03
N VAL A 14 -37.56 7.32 30.21
CA VAL A 14 -38.62 6.33 30.43
C VAL A 14 -39.80 6.76 29.54
N CYS A 15 -40.05 5.99 28.48
CA CYS A 15 -41.28 6.11 27.70
C CYS A 15 -42.31 5.13 28.22
N ASP A 16 -43.49 5.66 28.50
CA ASP A 16 -44.70 4.97 28.91
C ASP A 16 -45.07 3.81 27.96
N ASP A 17 -45.80 2.82 28.49
CA ASP A 17 -46.30 1.62 27.87
C ASP A 17 -47.16 1.88 26.61
N GLU A 18 -46.54 2.18 25.49
CA GLU A 18 -47.15 1.97 24.16
C GLU A 18 -46.67 0.65 23.59
N ALA A 19 -47.64 -0.19 23.20
CA ALA A 19 -47.49 -1.54 22.73
C ALA A 19 -46.30 -1.68 21.74
N LEU A 20 -45.27 -2.35 22.20
CA LEU A 20 -44.09 -2.71 21.36
C LEU A 20 -44.56 -3.44 20.09
N PRO A 21 -44.25 -2.95 18.91
CA PRO A 21 -44.56 -3.67 17.67
C PRO A 21 -43.91 -5.07 17.71
N ASP A 22 -44.68 -6.05 17.25
CA ASP A 22 -44.27 -7.48 17.24
C ASP A 22 -42.83 -7.63 16.78
N LYS A 23 -41.97 -8.18 17.65
CA LYS A 23 -40.53 -8.38 17.35
C LYS A 23 -40.29 -9.13 16.03
N ARG A 24 -41.26 -9.91 15.55
CA ARG A 24 -41.23 -10.60 14.24
C ARG A 24 -41.27 -9.62 13.08
N VAL A 25 -42.03 -8.52 13.19
CA VAL A 25 -42.12 -7.48 12.14
C VAL A 25 -40.81 -6.70 12.05
N LEU A 26 -40.17 -6.40 13.18
CA LEU A 26 -38.87 -5.72 13.22
C LEU A 26 -37.73 -6.58 12.64
N ILE A 27 -37.78 -7.91 12.87
CA ILE A 27 -36.79 -8.84 12.29
C ILE A 27 -37.01 -8.94 10.78
N HIS A 28 -38.27 -9.00 10.31
CA HIS A 28 -38.57 -9.08 8.89
C HIS A 28 -38.11 -7.81 8.13
N HIS A 29 -38.25 -6.64 8.73
CA HIS A 29 -37.77 -5.38 8.12
C HIS A 29 -36.25 -5.29 8.05
N LYS A 30 -35.54 -5.86 9.03
CA LYS A 30 -34.07 -5.92 9.02
C LYS A 30 -33.49 -6.98 8.07
N LEU A 31 -34.29 -7.98 7.70
CA LEU A 31 -33.87 -9.06 6.81
C LEU A 31 -34.25 -8.82 5.33
N GLN A 32 -34.95 -7.74 5.02
CA GLN A 32 -35.13 -7.39 3.61
C GLN A 32 -33.78 -7.00 3.03
N PRO A 33 -33.33 -7.68 1.96
CA PRO A 33 -32.07 -7.33 1.33
C PRO A 33 -32.17 -5.88 0.85
N GLN A 34 -31.40 -5.01 1.51
CA GLN A 34 -31.29 -3.63 1.05
C GLN A 34 -30.86 -3.68 -0.40
N ARG A 35 -31.64 -3.06 -1.30
CA ARG A 35 -31.26 -2.90 -2.70
C ARG A 35 -29.87 -2.29 -2.71
N LYS A 36 -28.87 -3.10 -3.06
CA LYS A 36 -27.50 -2.60 -3.24
C LYS A 36 -27.55 -1.54 -4.34
N TRP A 37 -27.49 -0.28 -3.94
CA TRP A 37 -27.33 0.82 -4.88
C TRP A 37 -26.03 0.57 -5.64
N SER A 38 -26.14 0.39 -6.95
CA SER A 38 -24.99 0.30 -7.83
C SER A 38 -24.89 1.63 -8.57
N ASN A 39 -23.78 2.33 -8.39
CA ASN A 39 -23.45 3.53 -9.15
C ASN A 39 -22.98 3.22 -10.58
N ILE A 40 -22.97 1.92 -10.96
CA ILE A 40 -22.54 1.44 -12.27
C ILE A 40 -23.79 1.17 -13.11
N SER A 41 -23.92 1.84 -14.26
CA SER A 41 -25.02 1.67 -15.20
C SER A 41 -24.98 0.30 -15.87
N HIS A 42 -26.10 -0.08 -16.52
CA HIS A 42 -26.13 -1.30 -17.34
C HIS A 42 -25.19 -1.23 -18.55
N ALA A 43 -24.97 -0.04 -19.11
CA ALA A 43 -24.02 0.17 -20.19
C ALA A 43 -22.58 -0.08 -19.70
N ASP A 44 -22.19 0.48 -18.53
CA ASP A 44 -20.87 0.28 -17.96
C ASP A 44 -20.61 -1.19 -17.64
N LYS A 45 -21.62 -1.91 -17.12
CA LYS A 45 -21.50 -3.35 -16.86
C LYS A 45 -21.22 -4.15 -18.11
N ARG A 46 -21.84 -3.77 -19.26
CA ARG A 46 -21.55 -4.39 -20.56
C ARG A 46 -20.11 -4.13 -20.98
N VAL A 47 -19.64 -2.89 -20.91
CA VAL A 47 -18.24 -2.53 -21.24
C VAL A 47 -17.25 -3.32 -20.37
N ILE A 48 -17.48 -3.40 -19.06
CA ILE A 48 -16.63 -4.18 -18.15
C ILE A 48 -16.64 -5.67 -18.53
N LYS A 49 -17.79 -6.21 -18.92
CA LYS A 49 -17.90 -7.59 -19.37
C LYS A 49 -17.11 -7.83 -20.66
N ASP A 50 -17.29 -6.95 -21.66
CA ASP A 50 -16.57 -7.02 -22.94
C ASP A 50 -15.04 -6.94 -22.76
N LEU A 51 -14.55 -6.07 -21.87
CA LEU A 51 -13.13 -5.98 -21.54
C LEU A 51 -12.61 -7.31 -20.95
N LYS A 52 -13.37 -7.90 -20.03
CA LYS A 52 -13.00 -9.20 -19.44
C LYS A 52 -13.00 -10.33 -20.47
N GLU A 53 -14.02 -10.39 -21.33
CA GLU A 53 -14.12 -11.40 -22.39
C GLU A 53 -12.99 -11.29 -23.41
N LYS A 54 -12.52 -10.08 -23.67
CA LYS A 54 -11.36 -9.80 -24.54
C LYS A 54 -10.02 -9.89 -23.83
N ASN A 55 -9.98 -10.37 -22.58
CA ASN A 55 -8.79 -10.56 -21.76
C ASN A 55 -8.00 -9.26 -21.50
N TYR A 56 -8.72 -8.14 -21.31
CA TYR A 56 -8.11 -6.89 -20.86
C TYR A 56 -8.13 -6.78 -19.35
N ILE A 57 -7.06 -6.18 -18.80
CA ILE A 57 -6.96 -5.78 -17.39
C ILE A 57 -6.91 -4.27 -17.28
N CYS A 58 -7.46 -3.76 -16.19
CA CYS A 58 -7.44 -2.34 -15.87
C CYS A 58 -6.58 -2.14 -14.62
N LEU A 59 -5.59 -1.27 -14.72
CA LEU A 59 -4.58 -1.02 -13.70
C LEU A 59 -4.45 0.48 -13.44
N SER A 60 -4.05 0.87 -12.23
CA SER A 60 -3.59 2.23 -11.98
C SER A 60 -2.25 2.47 -12.67
N SER A 61 -2.05 3.64 -13.24
CA SER A 61 -0.74 4.04 -13.78
C SER A 61 0.26 4.32 -12.65
N ASP A 62 1.56 4.38 -13.00
CA ASP A 62 2.64 4.65 -12.04
C ASP A 62 2.55 6.05 -11.41
N LYS A 63 2.18 7.05 -12.19
CA LYS A 63 2.05 8.44 -11.72
C LYS A 63 0.74 9.02 -12.21
N GLY A 64 -0.08 9.51 -11.30
CA GLY A 64 -1.34 10.15 -11.63
C GLY A 64 -2.57 9.33 -11.22
N THR A 65 -3.74 9.85 -11.59
CA THR A 65 -5.06 9.25 -11.31
C THR A 65 -5.60 8.44 -12.49
N GLU A 66 -4.79 8.21 -13.51
CA GLU A 66 -5.18 7.56 -14.74
C GLU A 66 -5.23 6.04 -14.59
N PHE A 67 -6.18 5.43 -15.28
CA PHE A 67 -6.24 3.98 -15.45
C PHE A 67 -5.63 3.58 -16.80
N CYS A 68 -4.89 2.50 -16.77
CA CYS A 68 -4.31 1.88 -17.95
C CYS A 68 -5.09 0.60 -18.27
N VAL A 69 -5.60 0.47 -19.50
CA VAL A 69 -6.26 -0.73 -19.98
C VAL A 69 -5.30 -1.44 -20.94
N ILE A 70 -4.93 -2.67 -20.64
CA ILE A 70 -3.93 -3.44 -21.40
C ILE A 70 -4.38 -4.89 -21.53
N GLN A 71 -4.01 -5.55 -22.62
CA GLN A 71 -4.21 -6.99 -22.75
C GLN A 71 -3.36 -7.76 -21.74
N GLN A 72 -3.94 -8.79 -21.13
CA GLN A 72 -3.28 -9.62 -20.13
C GLN A 72 -1.97 -10.22 -20.63
N ASP A 73 -1.95 -10.67 -21.90
CA ASP A 73 -0.76 -11.26 -22.51
C ASP A 73 0.36 -10.24 -22.64
N THR A 74 0.06 -9.03 -23.11
CA THR A 74 1.04 -7.92 -23.19
C THR A 74 1.57 -7.57 -21.81
N TYR A 75 0.71 -7.48 -20.80
CA TYR A 75 1.11 -7.25 -19.42
C TYR A 75 2.09 -8.31 -18.92
N THR A 76 1.80 -9.58 -19.19
CA THR A 76 2.64 -10.71 -18.80
C THR A 76 3.97 -10.70 -19.55
N GLN A 77 3.96 -10.44 -20.85
CA GLN A 77 5.19 -10.39 -21.67
C GLN A 77 6.15 -9.28 -21.19
N VAL A 78 5.63 -8.10 -20.88
CA VAL A 78 6.45 -7.00 -20.36
C VAL A 78 7.06 -7.34 -19.00
N ALA A 79 6.30 -8.03 -18.12
CA ALA A 79 6.81 -8.52 -16.85
C ALA A 79 7.94 -9.55 -17.05
N LEU A 80 7.73 -10.52 -17.94
CA LEU A 80 8.72 -11.56 -18.22
C LEU A 80 9.99 -10.97 -18.85
N ALA A 81 9.85 -10.04 -19.79
CA ALA A 81 10.99 -9.36 -20.39
C ALA A 81 11.85 -8.63 -19.33
N HIS A 82 11.18 -8.00 -18.34
CA HIS A 82 11.89 -7.35 -17.23
C HIS A 82 12.59 -8.37 -16.30
N LEU A 83 11.92 -9.45 -15.94
CA LEU A 83 12.46 -10.48 -15.04
C LEU A 83 13.53 -11.35 -15.68
N ASN A 84 13.61 -11.40 -17.00
CA ASN A 84 14.65 -12.12 -17.74
C ASN A 84 15.99 -11.36 -17.81
N ASP A 85 16.07 -10.15 -17.28
CA ASP A 85 17.33 -9.44 -17.14
C ASP A 85 18.23 -10.13 -16.11
N SER A 86 19.13 -10.96 -16.59
CA SER A 86 20.06 -11.75 -15.76
C SER A 86 21.11 -10.92 -15.01
N SER A 87 21.27 -9.64 -15.36
CA SER A 87 22.14 -8.72 -14.63
C SER A 87 21.52 -8.27 -13.31
N THR A 88 20.18 -8.23 -13.26
CA THR A 88 19.40 -7.75 -12.12
C THR A 88 18.74 -8.90 -11.34
N TYR A 89 18.30 -9.95 -12.03
CA TYR A 89 17.51 -11.04 -11.43
C TYR A 89 18.20 -12.39 -11.59
N GLN A 90 18.13 -13.18 -10.54
CA GLN A 90 18.63 -14.56 -10.55
C GLN A 90 17.46 -15.53 -10.31
N ASN A 91 17.38 -16.56 -11.14
CA ASN A 91 16.43 -17.64 -10.90
C ASN A 91 16.90 -18.49 -9.71
N VAL A 92 16.01 -18.65 -8.73
CA VAL A 92 16.29 -19.41 -7.51
C VAL A 92 15.33 -20.60 -7.41
N PRO A 93 15.75 -21.71 -6.78
CA PRO A 93 14.87 -22.83 -6.53
C PRO A 93 13.61 -22.41 -5.78
N ARG A 94 12.47 -22.99 -6.15
CA ARG A 94 11.19 -22.72 -5.49
C ARG A 94 11.25 -23.09 -4.01
N MET A 95 11.06 -22.13 -3.15
CA MET A 95 10.93 -22.34 -1.70
C MET A 95 9.47 -22.16 -1.26
N SER A 96 9.05 -22.93 -0.25
CA SER A 96 7.74 -22.72 0.36
C SER A 96 7.76 -21.47 1.26
N ALA A 97 6.61 -20.82 1.42
CA ALA A 97 6.47 -19.71 2.37
C ALA A 97 6.92 -20.13 3.78
N LYS A 98 6.59 -21.35 4.19
CA LYS A 98 6.99 -21.91 5.50
C LYS A 98 8.49 -22.05 5.65
N THR A 99 9.20 -22.43 4.61
CA THR A 99 10.67 -22.53 4.63
C THR A 99 11.30 -21.16 4.86
N VAL A 100 10.81 -20.14 4.14
CA VAL A 100 11.29 -18.75 4.30
C VAL A 100 10.95 -18.21 5.69
N GLU A 101 9.72 -18.43 6.16
CA GLU A 101 9.26 -18.06 7.50
C GLU A 101 10.16 -18.65 8.59
N ASN A 102 10.44 -19.95 8.52
CA ASN A 102 11.32 -20.62 9.48
C ASN A 102 12.74 -20.04 9.46
N LYS A 103 13.29 -19.73 8.27
CA LYS A 103 14.61 -19.12 8.14
C LYS A 103 14.63 -17.72 8.77
N VAL A 104 13.64 -16.89 8.50
CA VAL A 104 13.51 -15.55 9.09
C VAL A 104 13.39 -15.63 10.62
N ASN A 105 12.53 -16.52 11.13
CA ASN A 105 12.32 -16.70 12.56
C ASN A 105 13.59 -17.21 13.28
N SER A 106 14.33 -18.14 12.68
CA SER A 106 15.60 -18.62 13.26
C SER A 106 16.66 -17.53 13.30
N THR A 107 16.80 -16.74 12.23
CA THR A 107 17.72 -15.60 12.18
C THR A 107 17.34 -14.57 13.25
N TRP A 108 16.07 -14.19 13.34
CA TRP A 108 15.56 -13.28 14.36
C TRP A 108 15.84 -13.76 15.77
N LYS A 109 15.58 -15.06 16.04
CA LYS A 109 15.88 -15.67 17.33
C LYS A 109 17.36 -15.55 17.69
N ASN A 110 18.25 -15.82 16.73
CA ASN A 110 19.70 -15.72 16.97
C ASN A 110 20.12 -14.27 17.27
N VAL A 111 19.62 -13.28 16.50
CA VAL A 111 19.87 -11.86 16.77
C VAL A 111 19.40 -11.47 18.18
N CYS A 112 18.21 -11.92 18.59
CA CYS A 112 17.69 -11.63 19.91
C CYS A 112 18.53 -12.24 21.04
N LEU A 113 19.05 -13.44 20.85
CA LEU A 113 19.89 -14.10 21.85
C LEU A 113 21.27 -13.45 21.97
N GLN A 114 21.87 -13.06 20.85
CA GLN A 114 23.18 -12.39 20.83
C GLN A 114 23.14 -10.97 21.44
N ASN A 115 21.99 -10.31 21.38
CA ASN A 115 21.84 -8.93 21.86
C ASN A 115 20.97 -8.82 23.12
N GLU A 116 20.73 -9.92 23.82
CA GLU A 116 19.97 -9.99 25.06
C GLU A 116 18.56 -9.36 24.98
N ILE A 117 17.94 -9.40 23.78
CA ILE A 117 16.61 -8.80 23.57
C ILE A 117 15.57 -9.57 24.38
N PRO A 118 14.71 -8.88 25.15
CA PRO A 118 13.71 -9.51 26.01
C PRO A 118 12.80 -10.46 25.26
N SER A 119 12.43 -11.57 25.90
CA SER A 119 11.65 -12.64 25.29
C SER A 119 10.27 -12.20 24.77
N PHE A 120 9.65 -11.20 25.41
CA PHE A 120 8.36 -10.66 24.96
C PHE A 120 8.49 -9.90 23.62
N VAL A 121 9.59 -9.12 23.44
CA VAL A 121 9.89 -8.46 22.17
C VAL A 121 10.14 -9.50 21.09
N ARG A 122 10.98 -10.50 21.38
CA ARG A 122 11.26 -11.58 20.44
C ARG A 122 9.97 -12.25 19.93
N LYS A 123 9.06 -12.59 20.86
CA LYS A 123 7.78 -13.23 20.50
C LYS A 123 6.87 -12.37 19.65
N SER A 124 6.86 -11.05 19.86
CA SER A 124 6.01 -10.11 19.12
C SER A 124 6.36 -10.01 17.62
N PHE A 125 7.60 -10.35 17.25
CA PHE A 125 8.08 -10.24 15.87
C PHE A 125 8.25 -11.60 15.17
N ILE A 126 7.77 -12.68 15.76
CA ILE A 126 7.71 -13.99 15.09
C ILE A 126 6.73 -13.91 13.91
N ALA A 127 7.21 -14.29 12.74
CA ALA A 127 6.38 -14.44 11.56
C ALA A 127 5.55 -15.74 11.65
N ALA A 128 4.26 -15.67 11.32
CA ALA A 128 3.37 -16.83 11.33
C ALA A 128 2.33 -16.70 10.21
N ASN A 129 2.05 -17.80 9.51
CA ASN A 129 1.08 -17.88 8.42
C ASN A 129 1.34 -16.84 7.32
N THR A 130 2.60 -16.73 6.90
CA THR A 130 3.03 -15.73 5.94
C THR A 130 2.92 -16.20 4.50
N ASP A 131 2.80 -15.25 3.58
CA ASP A 131 2.84 -15.47 2.14
C ASP A 131 4.23 -15.15 1.57
N LEU A 132 4.56 -15.72 0.41
CA LEU A 132 5.73 -15.26 -0.33
C LEU A 132 5.47 -13.88 -0.94
N PRO A 133 6.49 -13.01 -0.99
CA PRO A 133 6.36 -11.74 -1.69
C PRO A 133 5.90 -11.93 -3.14
N ARG A 134 4.99 -11.03 -3.59
CA ARG A 134 4.40 -11.11 -4.93
C ARG A 134 4.93 -9.99 -5.81
N PHE A 135 5.44 -10.36 -6.96
CA PHE A 135 5.82 -9.40 -8.00
C PHE A 135 4.57 -8.92 -8.75
N TYR A 136 4.48 -7.62 -8.98
CA TYR A 136 3.60 -6.98 -9.96
C TYR A 136 4.28 -5.70 -10.48
N HIS A 137 3.69 -5.07 -11.50
CA HIS A 137 4.27 -3.85 -12.01
C HIS A 137 3.19 -2.83 -12.39
N LEU A 138 3.57 -1.56 -12.34
CA LEU A 138 2.77 -0.44 -12.82
C LEU A 138 3.33 0.06 -14.14
N ILE A 139 2.44 0.54 -15.03
CA ILE A 139 2.86 1.07 -16.33
C ILE A 139 3.17 2.56 -16.19
N LYS A 140 4.32 2.97 -16.71
CA LYS A 140 4.75 4.37 -16.75
C LYS A 140 4.14 5.06 -17.97
N THR A 141 2.87 5.46 -17.90
CA THR A 141 2.14 6.13 -19.01
C THR A 141 2.79 7.44 -19.45
N HIS A 142 3.47 8.13 -18.52
CA HIS A 142 4.19 9.38 -18.79
C HIS A 142 5.52 9.19 -19.55
N LYS A 143 5.96 7.96 -19.79
CA LYS A 143 7.16 7.63 -20.55
C LYS A 143 6.77 7.09 -21.92
N THR A 144 6.62 7.98 -22.90
CA THR A 144 6.33 7.62 -24.30
C THR A 144 7.54 6.94 -24.96
N GLY A 145 7.28 6.01 -25.86
CA GLY A 145 8.32 5.29 -26.62
C GLY A 145 7.84 3.94 -27.15
N PRO A 146 8.61 3.27 -27.99
CA PRO A 146 8.20 1.99 -28.60
C PRO A 146 8.13 0.84 -27.61
N VAL A 147 8.76 0.98 -26.43
CA VAL A 147 8.79 -0.04 -25.39
C VAL A 147 8.01 0.45 -24.18
N ILE A 148 7.08 -0.38 -23.71
CA ILE A 148 6.31 -0.11 -22.50
C ILE A 148 7.26 -0.15 -21.29
N LYS A 149 7.41 1.01 -20.63
CA LYS A 149 8.22 1.12 -19.41
C LYS A 149 7.38 0.83 -18.19
N ILE A 150 7.96 0.07 -17.26
CA ILE A 150 7.27 -0.36 -16.03
C ILE A 150 8.01 0.11 -14.78
N ARG A 151 7.28 0.13 -13.68
CA ARG A 151 7.82 0.17 -12.33
C ARG A 151 7.61 -1.19 -11.68
N PRO A 152 8.67 -1.99 -11.48
CA PRO A 152 8.56 -3.25 -10.76
C PRO A 152 8.25 -2.98 -9.30
N ILE A 153 7.37 -3.80 -8.72
CA ILE A 153 7.01 -3.75 -7.31
C ILE A 153 6.98 -5.18 -6.78
N VAL A 154 7.60 -5.39 -5.63
CA VAL A 154 7.52 -6.64 -4.89
C VAL A 154 6.74 -6.38 -3.61
N SER A 155 5.48 -6.81 -3.57
CA SER A 155 4.64 -6.67 -2.39
C SER A 155 5.05 -7.66 -1.32
N ASN A 156 5.42 -7.15 -0.15
CA ASN A 156 5.72 -7.94 1.04
C ASN A 156 4.54 -7.93 2.05
N THR A 157 3.32 -7.66 1.58
CA THR A 157 2.12 -7.72 2.40
C THR A 157 1.93 -9.14 2.91
N ASN A 158 1.77 -9.31 4.22
CA ASN A 158 1.77 -10.59 4.92
C ASN A 158 3.05 -11.42 4.67
N GLY A 159 4.14 -10.79 4.23
CA GLY A 159 5.41 -11.49 3.99
C GLY A 159 6.18 -11.80 5.28
N PRO A 160 7.10 -12.78 5.23
CA PRO A 160 7.81 -13.25 6.43
C PRO A 160 8.70 -12.19 7.08
N THR A 161 9.14 -11.17 6.35
CA THR A 161 9.97 -10.08 6.88
C THR A 161 9.18 -8.82 7.26
N GLN A 162 7.86 -8.77 7.01
CA GLN A 162 7.05 -7.56 7.20
C GLN A 162 7.17 -6.96 8.59
N ARG A 163 7.05 -7.78 9.65
CA ARG A 163 7.14 -7.31 11.04
C ARG A 163 8.53 -6.79 11.40
N LEU A 164 9.57 -7.46 10.92
CA LEU A 164 10.96 -7.03 11.15
C LEU A 164 11.27 -5.75 10.36
N SER A 165 10.81 -5.61 9.13
CA SER A 165 10.93 -4.38 8.35
C SER A 165 10.25 -3.20 9.04
N TRP A 166 9.07 -3.42 9.61
CA TRP A 166 8.37 -2.40 10.40
C TRP A 166 9.18 -2.00 11.65
N LEU A 167 9.74 -3.00 12.37
CA LEU A 167 10.60 -2.73 13.55
C LEU A 167 11.81 -1.87 13.17
N LEU A 168 12.52 -2.27 12.11
CA LEU A 168 13.70 -1.53 11.63
C LEU A 168 13.34 -0.11 11.19
N ALA A 169 12.26 0.05 10.44
CA ALA A 169 11.80 1.37 10.01
C ALA A 169 11.51 2.30 11.21
N ASN A 170 10.85 1.78 12.26
CA ASN A 170 10.58 2.58 13.45
C ASN A 170 11.84 2.84 14.31
N ALA A 171 12.78 1.91 14.34
CA ALA A 171 14.06 2.11 15.04
C ALA A 171 14.94 3.14 14.33
N LEU A 172 14.93 3.18 13.00
CA LEU A 172 15.77 4.08 12.21
C LEU A 172 15.13 5.48 12.00
N LYS A 173 13.78 5.56 12.02
CA LYS A 173 13.06 6.82 11.79
C LYS A 173 13.53 8.00 12.67
N PRO A 174 13.80 7.84 13.97
CA PRO A 174 14.31 8.94 14.79
C PRO A 174 15.63 9.54 14.30
N LEU A 175 16.49 8.73 13.66
CA LEU A 175 17.79 9.19 13.15
C LEU A 175 17.64 10.19 12.00
N LEU A 176 16.49 10.20 11.31
CA LEU A 176 16.21 11.18 10.25
C LEU A 176 16.11 12.61 10.80
N LYS A 177 15.79 12.78 12.09
CA LYS A 177 15.72 14.10 12.72
C LYS A 177 17.08 14.80 12.79
N ASP A 178 18.15 14.01 12.82
CA ASP A 178 19.51 14.50 12.89
C ASP A 178 20.09 14.79 11.49
N VAL A 179 19.33 14.54 10.43
CA VAL A 179 19.71 14.83 9.05
C VAL A 179 19.22 16.24 8.67
N PRO A 180 20.08 17.25 8.53
CA PRO A 180 19.66 18.65 8.30
C PRO A 180 18.83 18.83 7.02
N ALA A 181 19.09 18.00 6.00
CA ALA A 181 18.37 18.04 4.71
C ALA A 181 17.04 17.29 4.73
N HIS A 182 16.76 16.48 5.77
CA HIS A 182 15.52 15.72 5.83
C HIS A 182 14.30 16.63 6.06
N ARG A 183 13.23 16.37 5.30
CA ARG A 183 11.92 17.02 5.47
C ARG A 183 10.84 15.95 5.53
N GLU A 184 9.96 16.04 6.51
CA GLU A 184 8.91 15.04 6.72
C GLU A 184 7.84 15.09 5.61
N ASN A 185 7.57 16.28 5.10
CA ASN A 185 6.55 16.50 4.08
C ASN A 185 6.75 17.83 3.36
N SER A 186 5.95 18.08 2.33
CA SER A 186 6.01 19.30 1.51
C SER A 186 5.72 20.58 2.31
N LEU A 187 4.84 20.51 3.33
CA LEU A 187 4.54 21.69 4.16
C LEU A 187 5.75 22.09 5.02
N ASP A 188 6.48 21.11 5.53
CA ASP A 188 7.72 21.35 6.27
C ASP A 188 8.78 22.00 5.38
N LEU A 189 8.89 21.53 4.14
CA LEU A 189 9.76 22.17 3.13
C LEU A 189 9.34 23.61 2.86
N ILE A 190 8.04 23.88 2.64
CA ILE A 190 7.53 25.24 2.40
C ILE A 190 7.84 26.16 3.58
N LYS A 191 7.61 25.73 4.82
CA LYS A 191 7.94 26.49 6.03
C LYS A 191 9.43 26.81 6.10
N CYS A 192 10.28 25.84 5.79
CA CYS A 192 11.73 26.04 5.76
C CYS A 192 12.15 27.06 4.71
N ILE A 193 11.56 27.02 3.52
CA ILE A 193 11.81 28.02 2.45
C ILE A 193 11.34 29.40 2.89
N GLN A 194 10.16 29.51 3.50
CA GLN A 194 9.60 30.78 3.98
C GLN A 194 10.39 31.39 5.15
N ALA A 195 10.99 30.54 6.01
CA ALA A 195 11.80 30.99 7.13
C ALA A 195 13.26 31.29 6.74
N GLY A 196 13.69 30.82 5.56
CA GLY A 196 15.05 31.04 5.07
C GLY A 196 15.25 32.48 4.59
N ASP A 197 16.30 33.13 5.08
CA ASP A 197 16.76 34.42 4.53
C ASP A 197 17.64 34.15 3.31
N PHE A 198 17.05 34.21 2.13
CA PHE A 198 17.74 34.04 0.84
C PHE A 198 18.32 35.38 0.31
N THR A 199 18.22 36.47 1.09
CA THR A 199 18.60 37.82 0.62
C THR A 199 20.06 38.14 0.86
N THR A 200 20.81 37.36 1.59
CA THR A 200 22.19 37.62 2.00
C THR A 200 23.21 37.49 0.87
N ASN A 201 22.89 36.76 -0.19
CA ASN A 201 23.71 36.72 -1.40
C ASN A 201 23.01 37.43 -2.55
N LYS A 202 23.67 38.35 -3.20
CA LYS A 202 23.20 39.15 -4.35
C LYS A 202 22.77 38.34 -5.58
N THR A 203 22.88 37.01 -5.53
CA THR A 203 22.41 36.06 -6.54
C THR A 203 21.15 35.39 -6.04
N LEU A 204 20.07 35.52 -6.78
CA LEU A 204 18.82 34.80 -6.51
C LEU A 204 19.11 33.29 -6.48
N PRO A 205 18.68 32.57 -5.45
CA PRO A 205 18.84 31.10 -5.39
C PRO A 205 17.96 30.47 -6.47
N TYR A 206 18.56 29.62 -7.30
CA TYR A 206 17.82 28.83 -8.28
C TYR A 206 17.44 27.49 -7.64
N PRO A 207 16.15 27.11 -7.64
CA PRO A 207 15.75 25.79 -7.19
C PRO A 207 16.33 24.73 -8.15
N CYS A 208 17.00 23.73 -7.59
CA CYS A 208 17.47 22.59 -8.36
C CYS A 208 16.89 21.30 -7.76
N SER A 209 16.69 20.30 -8.61
CA SER A 209 16.29 18.96 -8.19
C SER A 209 17.35 17.96 -8.62
N LEU A 210 17.77 17.14 -7.69
CA LEU A 210 18.66 16.02 -7.94
C LEU A 210 17.87 14.72 -7.68
N ASP A 211 17.91 13.83 -8.64
CA ASP A 211 17.28 12.52 -8.55
C ASP A 211 18.31 11.41 -8.75
N VAL A 212 18.13 10.29 -8.05
CA VAL A 212 19.00 9.12 -8.20
C VAL A 212 18.52 8.35 -9.43
N ILE A 213 19.38 8.22 -10.44
CA ILE A 213 19.02 7.59 -11.71
C ILE A 213 18.91 6.07 -11.56
N SER A 214 19.76 5.47 -10.73
CA SER A 214 19.67 4.07 -10.34
C SER A 214 20.29 3.85 -8.96
N LEU A 215 19.65 3.04 -8.16
CA LEU A 215 20.14 2.53 -6.88
C LEU A 215 20.50 1.06 -7.05
#